data_ea9b7807f0e90e671cdc569ddd8dc73b
#
_entry.id   ea9b7807f0e90e671cdc569ddd8dc73b
#
_cell.length_a   1.000
_cell.length_b   1.000
_cell.length_c   1.000
_cell.angle_alpha   90.00
_cell.angle_beta   90.00
_cell.angle_gamma   90.00
#
_symmetry.space_group_name_H-M   'P 1'
#
loop_
_entity.id
_entity.type
_entity.pdbx_description
1 polymer ?
#
loop_
_entity_poly.entity_id
_entity_poly.type
_entity_poly.pdbx_seq_one_letter_code
_entity_poly.pdbx_strand_id
1 'polypeptide(L)'
;MESIPPALIKSLIDLGLSNYEARVYSTLVLYDNAEAKEIIEFLSISKPSVYEALDRLAEMGLAVKRISKPARYSAISPEMAIDLLMDRHRKAADLALAALRTLEKEKVRTDKEDALWTIYGDANIEYKIRDLFGKAKKHIECVIGDRYLPFIENIKIQNIRLQLIVISETPGLAEKLCGMYSVKNAEIHVISPHRFHTPPPFAPPEFLEAQKFMSFENVLEINVDDEELIMIPPFIGGSTSVLNTRNKGAIMHMKMFSQMNIRRLIEGEEFSPPSPPAHKKKR
;
A
#
# COMPACT_ATOMS: atom_id res chain seq x y z
N MET A 1 6.70 -38.43 18.84
CA MET A 1 5.39 -38.04 18.28
C MET A 1 5.61 -36.82 17.41
N GLU A 2 5.43 -36.96 16.12
CA GLU A 2 5.51 -35.78 15.23
C GLU A 2 4.36 -34.85 15.56
N SER A 3 4.69 -33.68 16.10
CA SER A 3 3.71 -32.64 16.38
C SER A 3 3.43 -31.85 15.10
N ILE A 4 2.15 -31.59 14.80
CA ILE A 4 1.77 -30.73 13.67
C ILE A 4 2.40 -29.36 13.85
N PRO A 5 3.19 -28.85 12.86
CA PRO A 5 3.88 -27.58 12.99
C PRO A 5 2.90 -26.41 13.19
N PRO A 6 3.10 -25.52 14.18
CA PRO A 6 2.22 -24.37 14.39
C PRO A 6 2.12 -23.45 13.18
N ALA A 7 3.20 -23.32 12.40
CA ALA A 7 3.22 -22.53 11.16
C ALA A 7 2.24 -23.07 10.11
N LEU A 8 2.13 -24.42 9.98
CA LEU A 8 1.15 -25.05 9.08
C LEU A 8 -0.29 -24.70 9.50
N ILE A 9 -0.58 -24.83 10.80
CA ILE A 9 -1.92 -24.50 11.31
C ILE A 9 -2.27 -23.04 11.03
N LYS A 10 -1.33 -22.12 11.27
CA LYS A 10 -1.51 -20.71 10.96
C LYS A 10 -1.80 -20.49 9.47
N SER A 11 -1.04 -21.08 8.57
CA SER A 11 -1.25 -20.94 7.12
C SER A 11 -2.61 -21.46 6.68
N LEU A 12 -3.07 -22.59 7.25
CA LEU A 12 -4.41 -23.13 6.95
C LEU A 12 -5.54 -22.23 7.48
N ILE A 13 -5.33 -21.59 8.64
CA ILE A 13 -6.27 -20.58 9.16
C ILE A 13 -6.31 -19.36 8.26
N ASP A 14 -5.18 -18.86 7.78
CA ASP A 14 -5.08 -17.75 6.84
C ASP A 14 -5.80 -18.10 5.51
N LEU A 15 -5.86 -19.38 5.14
CA LEU A 15 -6.65 -19.91 4.03
C LEU A 15 -8.13 -20.20 4.38
N GLY A 16 -8.63 -19.72 5.53
CA GLY A 16 -10.03 -19.72 5.89
C GLY A 16 -10.55 -20.94 6.63
N LEU A 17 -9.68 -21.82 7.12
CA LEU A 17 -10.07 -22.89 8.05
C LEU A 17 -10.12 -22.34 9.49
N SER A 18 -11.02 -22.90 10.30
CA SER A 18 -10.95 -22.70 11.75
C SER A 18 -9.75 -23.44 12.34
N ASN A 19 -9.37 -23.12 13.58
CA ASN A 19 -8.27 -23.80 14.26
C ASN A 19 -8.50 -25.30 14.37
N TYR A 20 -9.73 -25.71 14.67
CA TYR A 20 -10.07 -27.14 14.76
C TYR A 20 -10.05 -27.83 13.39
N GLU A 21 -10.59 -27.20 12.36
CA GLU A 21 -10.56 -27.75 10.99
C GLU A 21 -9.12 -27.92 10.49
N ALA A 22 -8.26 -26.90 10.70
CA ALA A 22 -6.86 -26.96 10.31
C ALA A 22 -6.11 -28.13 11.00
N ARG A 23 -6.34 -28.31 12.31
CA ARG A 23 -5.72 -29.40 13.09
C ARG A 23 -6.25 -30.78 12.67
N VAL A 24 -7.57 -30.91 12.47
CA VAL A 24 -8.20 -32.16 12.04
C VAL A 24 -7.77 -32.55 10.63
N TYR A 25 -7.74 -31.58 9.69
CA TYR A 25 -7.27 -31.81 8.31
C TYR A 25 -5.80 -32.27 8.31
N SER A 26 -4.93 -31.58 9.04
CA SER A 26 -3.52 -31.95 9.15
C SER A 26 -3.34 -33.37 9.76
N THR A 27 -4.18 -33.76 10.71
CA THR A 27 -4.18 -35.11 11.28
C THR A 27 -4.63 -36.14 10.25
N LEU A 28 -5.65 -35.84 9.45
CA LEU A 28 -6.09 -36.72 8.36
C LEU A 28 -5.03 -36.91 7.28
N VAL A 29 -4.25 -35.89 6.96
CA VAL A 29 -3.10 -36.00 6.04
C VAL A 29 -2.03 -36.92 6.64
N LEU A 30 -1.78 -36.83 7.96
CA LEU A 30 -0.78 -37.63 8.64
C LEU A 30 -1.17 -39.11 8.73
N TYR A 31 -2.46 -39.39 8.92
CA TYR A 31 -2.95 -40.77 9.16
C TYR A 31 -3.52 -41.48 7.93
N ASP A 32 -3.62 -40.76 6.79
CA ASP A 32 -4.20 -41.22 5.52
C ASP A 32 -5.67 -41.70 5.62
N ASN A 33 -6.03 -42.47 6.67
CA ASN A 33 -7.36 -43.03 6.90
C ASN A 33 -7.60 -43.24 8.39
N ALA A 34 -8.27 -42.30 9.05
CA ALA A 34 -8.45 -42.28 10.50
C ALA A 34 -9.91 -42.43 10.94
N GLU A 35 -10.12 -43.04 12.10
CA GLU A 35 -11.36 -42.96 12.85
C GLU A 35 -11.42 -41.65 13.67
N ALA A 36 -12.63 -41.14 13.90
CA ALA A 36 -12.78 -39.96 14.75
C ALA A 36 -12.16 -40.14 16.15
N LYS A 37 -12.16 -41.33 16.68
CA LYS A 37 -11.55 -41.66 17.97
C LYS A 37 -10.03 -41.44 17.96
N GLU A 38 -9.36 -41.88 16.91
CA GLU A 38 -7.90 -41.73 16.74
C GLU A 38 -7.51 -40.24 16.67
N ILE A 39 -8.32 -39.42 15.98
CA ILE A 39 -8.12 -37.98 15.88
C ILE A 39 -8.32 -37.28 17.25
N ILE A 40 -9.35 -37.67 18.01
CA ILE A 40 -9.61 -37.19 19.37
C ILE A 40 -8.42 -37.46 20.29
N GLU A 41 -7.92 -38.67 20.26
CA GLU A 41 -6.78 -39.11 21.09
C GLU A 41 -5.50 -38.36 20.70
N PHE A 42 -5.21 -38.25 19.41
CA PHE A 42 -4.01 -37.55 18.90
C PHE A 42 -4.02 -36.05 19.23
N LEU A 43 -5.14 -35.37 18.99
CA LEU A 43 -5.25 -33.93 19.18
C LEU A 43 -5.59 -33.51 20.61
N SER A 44 -6.03 -34.45 21.47
CA SER A 44 -6.51 -34.20 22.83
C SER A 44 -7.59 -33.09 22.89
N ILE A 45 -8.54 -33.15 21.96
CA ILE A 45 -9.65 -32.17 21.85
C ILE A 45 -11.00 -32.91 22.06
N SER A 46 -12.05 -32.11 22.34
CA SER A 46 -13.37 -32.65 22.63
C SER A 46 -13.98 -33.40 21.45
N LYS A 47 -14.72 -34.50 21.76
CA LYS A 47 -15.43 -35.28 20.75
C LYS A 47 -16.36 -34.44 19.86
N PRO A 48 -17.19 -33.51 20.38
CA PRO A 48 -18.03 -32.64 19.55
C PRO A 48 -17.21 -31.83 18.55
N SER A 49 -16.12 -31.22 18.99
CA SER A 49 -15.28 -30.38 18.13
C SER A 49 -14.64 -31.14 16.97
N VAL A 50 -14.26 -32.42 17.18
CA VAL A 50 -13.71 -33.28 16.11
C VAL A 50 -14.79 -33.60 15.08
N TYR A 51 -15.99 -34.02 15.53
CA TYR A 51 -17.07 -34.34 14.60
C TYR A 51 -17.54 -33.13 13.81
N GLU A 52 -17.68 -31.97 14.45
CA GLU A 52 -18.03 -30.71 13.77
C GLU A 52 -16.98 -30.35 12.72
N ALA A 53 -15.69 -30.46 13.06
CA ALA A 53 -14.63 -30.18 12.10
C ALA A 53 -14.63 -31.16 10.92
N LEU A 54 -14.84 -32.46 11.19
CA LEU A 54 -14.93 -33.51 10.16
C LEU A 54 -16.11 -33.29 9.21
N ASP A 55 -17.27 -32.92 9.75
CA ASP A 55 -18.46 -32.65 8.94
C ASP A 55 -18.25 -31.39 8.07
N ARG A 56 -17.67 -30.32 8.66
CA ARG A 56 -17.31 -29.10 7.90
C ARG A 56 -16.26 -29.35 6.83
N LEU A 57 -15.21 -30.12 7.12
CA LEU A 57 -14.20 -30.51 6.11
C LEU A 57 -14.81 -31.35 4.99
N ALA A 58 -15.75 -32.25 5.29
CA ALA A 58 -16.47 -33.02 4.29
C ALA A 58 -17.39 -32.12 3.41
N GLU A 59 -18.14 -31.19 4.03
CA GLU A 59 -18.94 -30.18 3.29
C GLU A 59 -18.08 -29.31 2.38
N MET A 60 -16.88 -28.97 2.81
CA MET A 60 -15.92 -28.22 2.02
C MET A 60 -15.26 -29.05 0.92
N GLY A 61 -15.43 -30.36 0.93
CA GLY A 61 -14.77 -31.29 0.00
C GLY A 61 -13.30 -31.55 0.33
N LEU A 62 -12.84 -31.17 1.53
CA LEU A 62 -11.45 -31.38 1.99
C LEU A 62 -11.21 -32.72 2.63
N ALA A 63 -12.28 -33.38 3.07
CA ALA A 63 -12.25 -34.74 3.62
C ALA A 63 -13.33 -35.65 3.01
N VAL A 64 -13.04 -36.91 2.93
CA VAL A 64 -13.96 -37.97 2.46
C VAL A 64 -14.31 -38.86 3.60
N LYS A 65 -15.62 -39.05 3.84
CA LYS A 65 -16.14 -39.98 4.80
C LYS A 65 -16.39 -41.35 4.13
N ARG A 66 -15.73 -42.39 4.59
CA ARG A 66 -15.99 -43.75 4.10
C ARG A 66 -17.10 -44.42 4.92
N ILE A 67 -18.00 -45.08 4.23
CA ILE A 67 -19.09 -45.84 4.86
C ILE A 67 -18.52 -47.16 5.36
N SER A 68 -18.06 -47.16 6.61
CA SER A 68 -17.55 -48.33 7.36
C SER A 68 -18.07 -48.31 8.79
N LYS A 69 -17.94 -49.40 9.51
CA LYS A 69 -18.28 -49.47 10.93
C LYS A 69 -17.05 -49.89 11.72
N PRO A 70 -16.39 -48.97 12.43
CA PRO A 70 -16.65 -47.53 12.59
C PRO A 70 -16.38 -46.70 11.29
N ALA A 71 -16.95 -45.49 11.20
CA ALA A 71 -16.74 -44.59 10.07
C ALA A 71 -15.30 -44.10 10.05
N ARG A 72 -14.69 -44.09 8.85
CA ARG A 72 -13.34 -43.63 8.62
C ARG A 72 -13.32 -42.38 7.73
N TYR A 73 -12.33 -41.55 7.92
CA TYR A 73 -12.16 -40.29 7.20
C TYR A 73 -10.76 -40.23 6.59
N SER A 74 -10.67 -39.73 5.37
CA SER A 74 -9.41 -39.46 4.66
C SER A 74 -9.39 -38.04 4.18
N ALA A 75 -8.24 -37.36 4.25
CA ALA A 75 -8.05 -36.10 3.58
C ALA A 75 -8.00 -36.31 2.05
N ILE A 76 -8.38 -35.29 1.29
CA ILE A 76 -7.95 -35.18 -0.11
C ILE A 76 -6.47 -34.78 -0.15
N SER A 77 -5.82 -34.89 -1.33
CA SER A 77 -4.40 -34.52 -1.42
C SER A 77 -4.18 -33.06 -1.02
N PRO A 78 -3.02 -32.73 -0.43
CA PRO A 78 -2.70 -31.37 -0.03
C PRO A 78 -2.81 -30.35 -1.19
N GLU A 79 -2.38 -30.72 -2.40
CA GLU A 79 -2.44 -29.88 -3.60
C GLU A 79 -3.90 -29.54 -3.92
N MET A 80 -4.78 -30.56 -3.98
CA MET A 80 -6.20 -30.35 -4.25
C MET A 80 -6.88 -29.52 -3.16
N ALA A 81 -6.49 -29.70 -1.91
CA ALA A 81 -7.07 -28.95 -0.80
C ALA A 81 -6.71 -27.45 -0.87
N ILE A 82 -5.45 -27.14 -1.15
CA ILE A 82 -5.01 -25.75 -1.31
C ILE A 82 -5.71 -25.11 -2.52
N ASP A 83 -5.79 -25.81 -3.64
CA ASP A 83 -6.49 -25.30 -4.84
C ASP A 83 -7.98 -25.00 -4.55
N LEU A 84 -8.68 -25.91 -3.83
CA LEU A 84 -10.07 -25.70 -3.43
C LEU A 84 -10.24 -24.48 -2.52
N LEU A 85 -9.37 -24.31 -1.52
CA LEU A 85 -9.41 -23.16 -0.62
C LEU A 85 -9.16 -21.86 -1.38
N MET A 86 -8.16 -21.82 -2.25
CA MET A 86 -7.84 -20.65 -3.07
C MET A 86 -8.99 -20.29 -4.04
N ASP A 87 -9.62 -21.29 -4.66
CA ASP A 87 -10.77 -21.06 -5.55
C ASP A 87 -11.98 -20.48 -4.80
N ARG A 88 -12.23 -20.94 -3.57
CA ARG A 88 -13.28 -20.34 -2.72
C ARG A 88 -13.02 -18.88 -2.43
N HIS A 89 -11.77 -18.53 -2.06
CA HIS A 89 -11.38 -17.15 -1.82
C HIS A 89 -11.50 -16.29 -3.07
N ARG A 90 -11.06 -16.80 -4.23
CA ARG A 90 -11.19 -16.09 -5.51
C ARG A 90 -12.65 -15.80 -5.85
N LYS A 91 -13.53 -16.80 -5.76
CA LYS A 91 -14.97 -16.62 -6.00
C LYS A 91 -15.60 -15.60 -5.04
N ALA A 92 -15.26 -15.69 -3.75
CA ALA A 92 -15.74 -14.73 -2.75
C ALA A 92 -15.26 -13.29 -3.07
N ALA A 93 -13.98 -13.14 -3.45
CA ALA A 93 -13.41 -11.85 -3.85
C ALA A 93 -14.12 -11.27 -5.08
N ASP A 94 -14.37 -12.08 -6.12
CA ASP A 94 -15.06 -11.65 -7.34
C ASP A 94 -16.50 -11.21 -7.07
N LEU A 95 -17.23 -11.97 -6.25
CA LEU A 95 -18.60 -11.60 -5.83
C LEU A 95 -18.62 -10.31 -5.02
N ALA A 96 -17.71 -10.18 -4.05
CA ALA A 96 -17.60 -8.98 -3.23
C ALA A 96 -17.24 -7.76 -4.10
N LEU A 97 -16.30 -7.90 -5.04
CA LEU A 97 -15.90 -6.83 -5.94
C LEU A 97 -17.07 -6.38 -6.82
N ALA A 98 -17.85 -7.32 -7.36
CA ALA A 98 -19.02 -7.02 -8.18
C ALA A 98 -20.08 -6.23 -7.37
N ALA A 99 -20.36 -6.67 -6.15
CA ALA A 99 -21.30 -6.01 -5.25
C ALA A 99 -20.82 -4.60 -4.85
N LEU A 100 -19.53 -4.46 -4.48
CA LEU A 100 -18.95 -3.17 -4.12
C LEU A 100 -18.96 -2.17 -5.28
N ARG A 101 -18.71 -2.63 -6.52
CA ARG A 101 -18.82 -1.78 -7.71
C ARG A 101 -20.25 -1.28 -7.94
N THR A 102 -21.25 -2.06 -7.60
CA THR A 102 -22.66 -1.62 -7.67
C THR A 102 -22.94 -0.55 -6.64
N LEU A 103 -22.53 -0.77 -5.38
CA LEU A 103 -22.65 0.23 -4.30
C LEU A 103 -21.87 1.52 -4.61
N GLU A 104 -20.73 1.41 -5.26
CA GLU A 104 -19.93 2.59 -5.65
C GLU A 104 -20.67 3.49 -6.66
N LYS A 105 -21.48 2.91 -7.56
CA LYS A 105 -22.32 3.67 -8.49
C LYS A 105 -23.49 4.40 -7.79
N GLU A 106 -23.97 3.85 -6.69
CA GLU A 106 -25.04 4.43 -5.86
C GLU A 106 -24.52 5.42 -4.81
N LYS A 107 -23.21 5.74 -4.86
CA LYS A 107 -22.55 6.60 -3.90
C LYS A 107 -23.31 7.92 -3.72
N VAL A 108 -23.87 8.15 -2.55
CA VAL A 108 -24.42 9.45 -2.16
C VAL A 108 -23.23 10.41 -2.09
N ARG A 109 -23.11 11.30 -3.07
CA ARG A 109 -22.11 12.37 -3.06
C ARG A 109 -22.43 13.30 -1.90
N THR A 110 -21.76 13.09 -0.79
CA THR A 110 -21.65 14.15 0.22
C THR A 110 -20.58 15.10 -0.34
N ASP A 111 -21.03 16.23 -0.87
CA ASP A 111 -20.18 17.33 -1.34
C ASP A 111 -19.38 17.90 -0.16
N LYS A 112 -18.31 17.24 0.20
CA LYS A 112 -17.25 17.76 1.05
C LYS A 112 -15.95 17.71 0.25
N GLU A 113 -15.91 18.54 -0.81
CA GLU A 113 -14.69 18.76 -1.60
C GLU A 113 -13.54 19.33 -0.76
N ASP A 114 -13.86 19.87 0.42
CA ASP A 114 -12.89 20.52 1.32
C ASP A 114 -12.23 19.60 2.34
N ALA A 115 -12.44 18.29 2.26
CA ALA A 115 -11.92 17.38 3.27
C ALA A 115 -10.44 17.04 3.06
N LEU A 116 -9.66 17.18 4.13
CA LEU A 116 -8.35 16.57 4.27
C LEU A 116 -8.55 15.21 4.93
N TRP A 117 -8.01 14.15 4.31
CA TRP A 117 -8.03 12.81 4.87
C TRP A 117 -6.64 12.41 5.31
N THR A 118 -6.56 11.59 6.33
CA THR A 118 -5.32 10.98 6.75
C THR A 118 -5.36 9.49 6.44
N ILE A 119 -4.33 8.99 5.75
CA ILE A 119 -4.14 7.58 5.45
C ILE A 119 -3.06 7.06 6.40
N TYR A 120 -3.33 5.97 7.12
CA TYR A 120 -2.42 5.39 8.10
C TYR A 120 -1.84 4.06 7.61
N GLY A 121 -0.58 3.82 7.95
CA GLY A 121 0.15 2.57 7.73
C GLY A 121 0.78 2.46 6.34
N ASP A 122 2.01 1.92 6.31
CA ASP A 122 2.84 1.85 5.10
C ASP A 122 2.17 1.07 3.96
N ALA A 123 1.47 -0.03 4.27
CA ALA A 123 0.74 -0.80 3.26
C ALA A 123 -0.39 0.01 2.58
N ASN A 124 -1.11 0.84 3.35
CA ASN A 124 -2.17 1.69 2.83
C ASN A 124 -1.58 2.87 2.03
N ILE A 125 -0.43 3.40 2.46
CA ILE A 125 0.29 4.45 1.74
C ILE A 125 0.79 3.90 0.40
N GLU A 126 1.43 2.72 0.38
CA GLU A 126 1.87 2.04 -0.83
C GLU A 126 0.70 1.78 -1.80
N TYR A 127 -0.40 1.22 -1.29
CA TYR A 127 -1.61 1.02 -2.09
C TYR A 127 -2.12 2.34 -2.69
N LYS A 128 -2.14 3.42 -1.90
CA LYS A 128 -2.58 4.73 -2.36
C LYS A 128 -1.68 5.31 -3.44
N ILE A 129 -0.37 5.18 -3.29
CA ILE A 129 0.60 5.60 -4.31
C ILE A 129 0.33 4.85 -5.63
N ARG A 130 0.19 3.52 -5.58
CA ARG A 130 -0.12 2.70 -6.76
C ARG A 130 -1.45 3.09 -7.41
N ASP A 131 -2.48 3.36 -6.60
CA ASP A 131 -3.81 3.81 -7.08
C ASP A 131 -3.70 5.16 -7.81
N LEU A 132 -2.97 6.12 -7.26
CA LEU A 132 -2.74 7.43 -7.86
C LEU A 132 -2.01 7.32 -9.21
N PHE A 133 -0.92 6.57 -9.25
CA PHE A 133 -0.17 6.36 -10.49
C PHE A 133 -1.02 5.63 -11.55
N GLY A 134 -1.85 4.66 -11.15
CA GLY A 134 -2.75 3.94 -12.04
C GLY A 134 -3.91 4.78 -12.59
N LYS A 135 -4.31 5.84 -11.90
CA LYS A 135 -5.40 6.75 -12.27
C LYS A 135 -4.96 7.95 -13.09
N ALA A 136 -3.66 8.24 -13.11
CA ALA A 136 -3.11 9.40 -13.80
C ALA A 136 -3.42 9.37 -15.30
N LYS A 137 -3.89 10.50 -15.83
CA LYS A 137 -4.28 10.65 -17.25
C LYS A 137 -3.42 11.66 -18.00
N LYS A 138 -2.86 12.66 -17.30
CA LYS A 138 -2.14 13.77 -17.90
C LYS A 138 -0.72 13.87 -17.36
N HIS A 139 -0.58 14.03 -16.03
CA HIS A 139 0.73 14.21 -15.41
C HIS A 139 0.76 13.74 -13.97
N ILE A 140 1.98 13.42 -13.53
CA ILE A 140 2.33 13.17 -12.13
C ILE A 140 3.51 14.09 -11.78
N GLU A 141 3.36 14.84 -10.70
CA GLU A 141 4.44 15.56 -10.03
C GLU A 141 4.72 14.86 -8.71
N CYS A 142 5.94 14.37 -8.52
CA CYS A 142 6.31 13.51 -7.40
C CYS A 142 7.61 14.00 -6.77
N VAL A 143 7.57 14.27 -5.46
CA VAL A 143 8.75 14.57 -4.63
C VAL A 143 8.79 13.56 -3.50
N ILE A 144 9.85 12.77 -3.44
CA ILE A 144 9.98 11.70 -2.44
C ILE A 144 11.38 11.61 -1.85
N GLY A 145 11.45 11.20 -0.60
CA GLY A 145 12.68 10.75 0.03
C GLY A 145 12.93 9.25 -0.14
N ASP A 146 14.09 8.79 0.28
CA ASP A 146 14.57 7.40 0.13
C ASP A 146 13.57 6.36 0.65
N ARG A 147 12.85 6.65 1.72
CA ARG A 147 11.85 5.74 2.32
C ARG A 147 10.79 5.26 1.32
N TYR A 148 10.38 6.13 0.39
CA TYR A 148 9.27 5.86 -0.52
C TYR A 148 9.71 5.37 -1.90
N LEU A 149 11.00 5.30 -2.17
CA LEU A 149 11.55 4.75 -3.42
C LEU A 149 11.02 3.34 -3.73
N PRO A 150 11.02 2.38 -2.77
CA PRO A 150 10.53 1.03 -3.05
C PRO A 150 9.06 0.98 -3.51
N PHE A 151 8.26 1.97 -3.10
CA PHE A 151 6.83 2.01 -3.42
C PHE A 151 6.56 2.38 -4.88
N ILE A 152 7.51 3.08 -5.54
CA ILE A 152 7.37 3.49 -6.93
C ILE A 152 8.18 2.63 -7.91
N GLU A 153 9.23 1.92 -7.46
CA GLU A 153 10.17 1.19 -8.32
C GLU A 153 9.52 0.19 -9.30
N ASN A 154 8.35 -0.35 -8.97
CA ASN A 154 7.67 -1.35 -9.81
C ASN A 154 6.44 -0.79 -10.55
N ILE A 155 6.24 0.53 -10.53
CA ILE A 155 5.08 1.15 -11.16
C ILE A 155 5.41 1.48 -12.62
N LYS A 156 4.66 0.88 -13.53
CA LYS A 156 4.77 1.19 -14.97
C LYS A 156 3.95 2.42 -15.30
N ILE A 157 4.59 3.43 -15.87
CA ILE A 157 3.96 4.67 -16.31
C ILE A 157 3.96 4.69 -17.84
N GLN A 158 2.81 4.97 -18.45
CA GLN A 158 2.67 5.05 -19.89
C GLN A 158 1.87 6.29 -20.29
N ASN A 159 2.38 7.00 -21.32
CA ASN A 159 1.69 8.11 -22.00
C ASN A 159 1.27 9.30 -21.12
N ILE A 160 1.95 9.55 -19.98
CA ILE A 160 1.74 10.71 -19.13
C ILE A 160 3.07 11.46 -18.94
N ARG A 161 2.98 12.75 -18.58
CA ARG A 161 4.17 13.52 -18.15
C ARG A 161 4.50 13.15 -16.71
N LEU A 162 5.75 12.78 -16.46
CA LEU A 162 6.27 12.53 -15.11
C LEU A 162 7.32 13.57 -14.75
N GLN A 163 7.13 14.24 -13.63
CA GLN A 163 8.19 14.99 -12.95
C GLN A 163 8.48 14.27 -11.64
N LEU A 164 9.66 13.65 -11.53
CA LEU A 164 10.09 12.90 -10.36
C LEU A 164 11.33 13.54 -9.75
N ILE A 165 11.18 13.97 -8.52
CA ILE A 165 12.28 14.51 -7.72
C ILE A 165 12.49 13.59 -6.54
N VAL A 166 13.70 13.05 -6.45
CA VAL A 166 14.10 12.17 -5.36
C VAL A 166 15.14 12.87 -4.50
N ILE A 167 14.87 12.94 -3.21
CA ILE A 167 15.82 13.49 -2.24
C ILE A 167 16.62 12.31 -1.68
N SER A 168 17.85 12.14 -2.18
CA SER A 168 18.70 10.99 -1.87
C SER A 168 20.19 11.33 -2.03
N GLU A 169 21.02 10.59 -1.29
CA GLU A 169 22.47 10.57 -1.48
C GLU A 169 22.97 9.28 -2.16
N THR A 170 22.04 8.40 -2.57
CA THR A 170 22.40 7.12 -3.18
C THR A 170 23.10 7.34 -4.54
N PRO A 171 24.37 6.92 -4.70
CA PRO A 171 25.08 7.06 -5.94
C PRO A 171 24.42 6.28 -7.09
N GLY A 172 24.39 6.86 -8.30
CA GLY A 172 23.85 6.18 -9.49
C GLY A 172 22.34 6.04 -9.53
N LEU A 173 21.61 6.63 -8.55
CA LEU A 173 20.16 6.54 -8.49
C LEU A 173 19.47 7.23 -9.68
N ALA A 174 20.03 8.36 -10.15
CA ALA A 174 19.47 9.08 -11.29
C ALA A 174 19.47 8.21 -12.56
N GLU A 175 20.59 7.56 -12.86
CA GLU A 175 20.72 6.66 -14.02
C GLU A 175 19.76 5.46 -13.91
N LYS A 176 19.65 4.88 -12.72
CA LYS A 176 18.71 3.78 -12.43
C LYS A 176 17.27 4.21 -12.72
N LEU A 177 16.84 5.35 -12.20
CA LEU A 177 15.48 5.87 -12.37
C LEU A 177 15.21 6.27 -13.84
N CYS A 178 16.15 6.89 -14.51
CA CYS A 178 16.05 7.19 -15.95
C CYS A 178 15.91 5.91 -16.80
N GLY A 179 16.59 4.83 -16.41
CA GLY A 179 16.43 3.52 -17.05
C GLY A 179 15.06 2.89 -16.82
N MET A 180 14.49 3.07 -15.62
CA MET A 180 13.18 2.53 -15.26
C MET A 180 12.03 3.29 -15.91
N TYR A 181 12.11 4.60 -15.93
CA TYR A 181 11.08 5.51 -16.46
C TYR A 181 11.47 6.09 -17.82
N SER A 182 11.81 5.22 -18.79
CA SER A 182 12.12 5.61 -20.18
C SER A 182 10.89 6.13 -20.93
N VAL A 183 10.24 7.16 -20.41
CA VAL A 183 9.08 7.80 -21.02
C VAL A 183 9.55 9.09 -21.71
N LYS A 184 9.11 9.35 -22.94
CA LYS A 184 9.48 10.54 -23.71
C LYS A 184 9.28 11.90 -23.01
N ASN A 185 8.52 11.89 -21.91
CA ASN A 185 8.15 13.09 -21.14
C ASN A 185 8.45 12.94 -19.65
N ALA A 186 9.47 12.17 -19.26
CA ALA A 186 9.91 12.06 -17.88
C ALA A 186 11.04 13.06 -17.59
N GLU A 187 10.85 13.87 -16.58
CA GLU A 187 11.84 14.76 -15.99
C GLU A 187 12.21 14.22 -14.61
N ILE A 188 13.46 13.74 -14.43
CA ILE A 188 13.90 13.04 -13.23
C ILE A 188 15.12 13.77 -12.66
N HIS A 189 15.02 14.16 -11.39
CA HIS A 189 16.10 14.79 -10.65
C HIS A 189 16.34 14.04 -9.34
N VAL A 190 17.62 13.82 -9.03
CA VAL A 190 18.05 13.34 -7.72
C VAL A 190 18.82 14.47 -7.05
N ILE A 191 18.31 14.91 -5.90
CA ILE A 191 18.81 16.08 -5.18
C ILE A 191 19.34 15.65 -3.83
N SER A 192 20.61 16.00 -3.53
CA SER A 192 21.18 15.74 -2.21
C SER A 192 20.43 16.49 -1.11
N PRO A 193 20.09 15.86 0.04
CA PRO A 193 19.51 16.52 1.21
C PRO A 193 20.30 17.74 1.68
N HIS A 194 21.61 17.76 1.49
CA HIS A 194 22.47 18.90 1.85
C HIS A 194 22.09 20.20 1.15
N ARG A 195 21.54 20.13 -0.06
CA ARG A 195 21.07 21.34 -0.77
C ARG A 195 19.91 22.04 -0.08
N PHE A 196 19.14 21.33 0.73
CA PHE A 196 18.05 21.90 1.50
C PHE A 196 18.54 22.62 2.77
N HIS A 197 19.76 22.32 3.24
CA HIS A 197 20.33 22.97 4.42
C HIS A 197 20.87 24.38 4.15
N THR A 198 21.00 24.76 2.89
CA THR A 198 21.39 26.15 2.55
C THR A 198 20.15 27.03 2.61
N PRO A 199 20.03 27.92 3.62
CA PRO A 199 18.86 28.78 3.74
C PRO A 199 18.78 29.74 2.56
N PRO A 200 17.57 30.15 2.14
CA PRO A 200 17.42 31.26 1.22
C PRO A 200 18.05 32.52 1.77
N PRO A 201 18.54 33.44 0.92
CA PRO A 201 19.17 34.66 1.35
C PRO A 201 18.32 35.52 2.33
N PHE A 202 17.00 35.32 2.30
CA PHE A 202 16.03 36.04 3.13
C PHE A 202 15.34 35.13 4.15
N ALA A 203 15.92 33.96 4.47
CA ALA A 203 15.31 33.07 5.43
C ALA A 203 15.29 33.73 6.81
N PRO A 204 14.14 33.78 7.48
CA PRO A 204 14.09 34.25 8.84
C PRO A 204 14.88 33.30 9.78
N PRO A 205 15.38 33.78 10.92
CA PRO A 205 16.14 32.95 11.87
C PRO A 205 15.41 31.67 12.27
N GLU A 206 14.08 31.72 12.36
CA GLU A 206 13.21 30.59 12.69
C GLU A 206 13.29 29.48 11.64
N PHE A 207 13.65 29.76 10.40
CA PHE A 207 13.83 28.77 9.35
C PHE A 207 14.99 27.83 9.67
N LEU A 208 16.10 28.35 10.21
CA LEU A 208 17.25 27.55 10.62
C LEU A 208 16.90 26.64 11.81
N GLU A 209 16.05 27.11 12.70
CA GLU A 209 15.55 26.29 13.80
C GLU A 209 14.63 25.16 13.27
N ALA A 210 13.74 25.47 12.36
CA ALA A 210 12.83 24.49 11.75
C ALA A 210 13.59 23.41 10.97
N GLN A 211 14.70 23.73 10.31
CA GLN A 211 15.53 22.77 9.60
C GLN A 211 16.06 21.64 10.48
N LYS A 212 16.30 21.88 11.76
CA LYS A 212 16.77 20.85 12.72
C LYS A 212 15.76 19.70 12.90
N PHE A 213 14.50 19.96 12.57
CA PHE A 213 13.41 18.98 12.68
C PHE A 213 13.03 18.38 11.33
N MET A 214 13.70 18.76 10.23
CA MET A 214 13.37 18.24 8.91
C MET A 214 14.05 16.89 8.68
N SER A 215 13.27 15.90 8.23
CA SER A 215 13.74 14.60 7.77
C SER A 215 13.35 14.43 6.30
N PHE A 216 14.30 14.65 5.41
CA PHE A 216 14.07 14.57 3.98
C PHE A 216 13.87 13.13 3.47
N GLU A 217 14.30 12.13 4.24
CA GLU A 217 14.03 10.71 3.95
C GLU A 217 12.54 10.39 3.96
N ASN A 218 11.76 11.14 4.77
CA ASN A 218 10.33 10.93 4.98
C ASN A 218 9.45 11.85 4.12
N VAL A 219 10.03 12.67 3.25
CA VAL A 219 9.25 13.53 2.34
C VAL A 219 8.46 12.67 1.35
N LEU A 220 7.21 12.96 1.23
CA LEU A 220 6.31 12.40 0.22
C LEU A 220 5.36 13.51 -0.23
N GLU A 221 5.40 13.84 -1.50
CA GLU A 221 4.43 14.71 -2.15
C GLU A 221 4.16 14.16 -3.55
N ILE A 222 2.93 13.77 -3.83
CA ILE A 222 2.51 13.27 -5.14
C ILE A 222 1.22 13.98 -5.53
N ASN A 223 1.30 14.76 -6.59
CA ASN A 223 0.19 15.44 -7.24
C ASN A 223 -0.14 14.74 -8.56
N VAL A 224 -1.39 14.37 -8.74
CA VAL A 224 -1.87 13.71 -9.95
C VAL A 224 -2.95 14.56 -10.61
N ASP A 225 -2.67 14.97 -11.85
CA ASP A 225 -3.59 15.70 -12.75
C ASP A 225 -4.15 17.01 -12.17
N ASP A 226 -3.56 17.55 -11.09
CA ASP A 226 -4.09 18.63 -10.24
C ASP A 226 -5.48 18.33 -9.66
N GLU A 227 -5.81 17.03 -9.53
CA GLU A 227 -7.09 16.55 -9.01
C GLU A 227 -6.96 15.89 -7.64
N GLU A 228 -5.81 15.30 -7.34
CA GLU A 228 -5.55 14.65 -6.05
C GLU A 228 -4.08 14.79 -5.64
N LEU A 229 -3.88 15.14 -4.37
CA LEU A 229 -2.57 15.32 -3.75
C LEU A 229 -2.48 14.46 -2.49
N ILE A 230 -1.36 13.74 -2.34
CA ILE A 230 -0.92 13.17 -1.07
C ILE A 230 0.39 13.79 -0.64
N MET A 231 0.56 13.99 0.68
CA MET A 231 1.79 14.59 1.20
C MET A 231 2.12 14.20 2.63
N ILE A 232 3.43 14.12 2.89
CA ILE A 232 4.03 14.13 4.22
C ILE A 232 5.07 15.24 4.22
N PRO A 233 4.88 16.29 5.00
CA PRO A 233 5.87 17.36 5.08
C PRO A 233 7.16 16.87 5.78
N PRO A 234 8.33 17.47 5.47
CA PRO A 234 9.63 17.00 5.93
C PRO A 234 9.85 17.10 7.45
N PHE A 235 9.02 17.85 8.17
CA PHE A 235 9.12 18.00 9.63
C PHE A 235 8.35 16.92 10.42
N ILE A 236 7.65 16.02 9.74
CA ILE A 236 6.99 14.88 10.35
C ILE A 236 7.90 13.65 10.20
N GLY A 237 8.81 13.49 11.17
CA GLY A 237 9.69 12.31 11.21
C GLY A 237 8.95 11.05 11.63
N GLY A 238 9.26 9.91 10.99
CA GLY A 238 8.77 8.59 11.40
C GLY A 238 7.27 8.36 11.27
N SER A 239 6.54 9.26 10.62
CA SER A 239 5.09 9.12 10.43
C SER A 239 4.76 7.93 9.53
N THR A 240 3.82 7.11 9.99
CA THR A 240 3.15 6.08 9.18
C THR A 240 1.84 6.62 8.61
N SER A 241 1.71 7.93 8.47
CA SER A 241 0.49 8.58 7.99
C SER A 241 0.79 9.62 6.92
N VAL A 242 -0.11 9.75 5.96
CA VAL A 242 -0.03 10.72 4.85
C VAL A 242 -1.33 11.50 4.76
N LEU A 243 -1.22 12.81 4.51
CA LEU A 243 -2.37 13.64 4.21
C LEU A 243 -2.78 13.44 2.75
N ASN A 244 -4.08 13.34 2.51
CA ASN A 244 -4.67 13.25 1.17
C ASN A 244 -5.74 14.33 0.99
N THR A 245 -5.74 15.01 -0.15
CA THR A 245 -6.77 16.01 -0.47
C THR A 245 -7.12 16.03 -1.95
N ARG A 246 -8.36 16.41 -2.25
CA ARG A 246 -8.87 16.75 -3.58
C ARG A 246 -9.33 18.20 -3.66
N ASN A 247 -9.10 18.97 -2.59
CA ASN A 247 -9.42 20.40 -2.58
C ASN A 247 -8.47 21.15 -3.53
N LYS A 248 -9.03 21.74 -4.58
CA LYS A 248 -8.24 22.45 -5.61
C LYS A 248 -7.42 23.60 -5.06
N GLY A 249 -7.97 24.34 -4.09
CA GLY A 249 -7.26 25.45 -3.45
C GLY A 249 -6.04 24.98 -2.67
N ALA A 250 -6.20 23.88 -1.90
CA ALA A 250 -5.10 23.27 -1.18
C ALA A 250 -4.03 22.71 -2.12
N ILE A 251 -4.43 22.00 -3.18
CA ILE A 251 -3.49 21.47 -4.21
C ILE A 251 -2.72 22.61 -4.86
N MET A 252 -3.39 23.67 -5.29
CA MET A 252 -2.75 24.82 -5.94
C MET A 252 -1.75 25.52 -5.00
N HIS A 253 -2.14 25.72 -3.74
CA HIS A 253 -1.28 26.31 -2.73
C HIS A 253 -0.01 25.48 -2.50
N MET A 254 -0.16 24.17 -2.28
CA MET A 254 0.95 23.26 -2.07
C MET A 254 1.86 23.18 -3.29
N LYS A 255 1.29 23.07 -4.48
CA LYS A 255 2.02 23.07 -5.74
C LYS A 255 2.87 24.35 -5.92
N MET A 256 2.33 25.51 -5.61
CA MET A 256 3.07 26.76 -5.69
C MET A 256 4.29 26.76 -4.75
N PHE A 257 4.12 26.29 -3.52
CA PHE A 257 5.21 26.16 -2.55
C PHE A 257 6.27 25.15 -3.00
N SER A 258 5.84 23.98 -3.44
CA SER A 258 6.71 22.92 -3.91
C SER A 258 7.52 23.36 -5.12
N GLN A 259 6.87 23.91 -6.14
CA GLN A 259 7.55 24.38 -7.37
C GLN A 259 8.55 25.50 -7.11
N MET A 260 8.25 26.45 -6.23
CA MET A 260 9.20 27.51 -5.86
C MET A 260 10.47 26.92 -5.24
N ASN A 261 10.33 25.98 -4.32
CA ASN A 261 11.46 25.33 -3.68
C ASN A 261 12.26 24.44 -4.66
N ILE A 262 11.57 23.69 -5.50
CA ILE A 262 12.16 22.77 -6.47
C ILE A 262 12.96 23.51 -7.52
N ARG A 263 12.41 24.54 -8.18
CA ARG A 263 13.13 25.34 -9.17
C ARG A 263 14.42 25.89 -8.63
N ARG A 264 14.37 26.46 -7.42
CA ARG A 264 15.56 26.95 -6.74
C ARG A 264 16.64 25.85 -6.55
N LEU A 265 16.22 24.63 -6.23
CA LEU A 265 17.13 23.51 -5.97
C LEU A 265 17.71 22.90 -7.25
N ILE A 266 16.95 22.92 -8.35
CA ILE A 266 17.38 22.39 -9.65
C ILE A 266 18.24 23.42 -10.41
N GLU A 267 17.76 24.64 -10.51
CA GLU A 267 18.35 25.67 -11.36
C GLU A 267 19.50 26.43 -10.67
N GLY A 268 19.59 26.37 -9.34
CA GLY A 268 20.63 27.07 -8.57
C GLY A 268 20.48 28.59 -8.63
N GLU A 269 19.37 29.10 -9.10
CA GLU A 269 19.12 30.53 -9.29
C GLU A 269 18.82 31.23 -7.96
N GLU A 270 19.41 32.43 -7.79
CA GLU A 270 19.02 33.36 -6.75
C GLU A 270 17.55 33.77 -6.93
N PHE A 271 16.74 33.53 -5.91
CA PHE A 271 15.33 33.94 -5.92
C PHE A 271 15.23 35.46 -6.04
N SER A 272 14.79 35.94 -7.17
CA SER A 272 14.33 37.32 -7.32
C SER A 272 12.84 37.36 -7.03
N PRO A 273 12.38 38.01 -5.94
CA PRO A 273 10.96 38.11 -5.64
C PRO A 273 10.25 38.81 -6.81
N PRO A 274 9.02 38.39 -7.16
CA PRO A 274 8.25 39.07 -8.20
C PRO A 274 8.11 40.51 -7.83
N SER A 275 8.43 41.42 -8.79
CA SER A 275 8.29 42.86 -8.60
C SER A 275 6.87 43.20 -8.17
N PRO A 276 6.69 44.03 -7.12
CA PRO A 276 5.37 44.42 -6.68
C PRO A 276 4.59 45.04 -7.85
N PRO A 277 3.29 44.77 -7.97
CA PRO A 277 2.49 45.29 -9.05
C PRO A 277 2.59 46.84 -9.09
N ALA A 278 2.94 47.35 -10.22
CA ALA A 278 3.08 48.80 -10.41
C ALA A 278 1.77 49.53 -10.01
N HIS A 279 1.83 50.29 -8.93
CA HIS A 279 0.71 51.11 -8.51
C HIS A 279 0.36 52.06 -9.68
N LYS A 280 -0.73 51.76 -10.39
CA LYS A 280 -1.32 52.74 -11.34
C LYS A 280 -1.72 53.95 -10.52
N LYS A 281 -0.89 55.01 -10.61
CA LYS A 281 -1.29 56.34 -10.14
C LYS A 281 -2.58 56.71 -10.89
N LYS A 282 -3.70 56.74 -10.18
CA LYS A 282 -4.92 57.39 -10.68
C LYS A 282 -4.60 58.88 -10.83
N ARG A 283 -4.71 59.34 -12.05
CA ARG A 283 -4.88 60.75 -12.35
C ARG A 283 -6.33 61.15 -12.19
#